data_9491f428d02dc64b4bbacd858a60fc9e
#
_entry.id   9491f428d02dc64b4bbacd858a60fc9e
#
_cell.length_a   1.000
_cell.length_b   1.000
_cell.length_c   1.000
_cell.angle_alpha   90.00
_cell.angle_beta   90.00
_cell.angle_gamma   90.00
#
_symmetry.space_group_name_H-M   'P 1'
#
loop_
_entity.id
_entity.type
_entity.pdbx_description
1 polymer ?
#
loop_
_entity_poly.entity_id
_entity_poly.type
_entity_poly.pdbx_seq_one_letter_code
_entity_poly.pdbx_strand_id
1 'polypeptide(L)'
;MLETDKAFTGSIPENYDRYMVPLIFEPFAADLARRAASLSPGAVLEIAAGTGVVTRALAPKLSHDASYVVSDLNQPMLDYAASRQAPDSRITWRQADAMALPFEDAAFDVVCCQFGAMFFPNRSAAYREAKRVLKPGGHFLFNVWDRIEENVFADDVTNALARMFPDDPPRFLARTPHGYHDTALIRRDLEDAGFSHVVIETRAEQSRASSPRLPAVAYCKGTVLRSEIEARDAGKLEAATDYAAAAIAERHGSGEVAAKIQAHVVVALA
;
A
#
# COMPACT_ATOMS: atom_id res chain seq x y z
N MET A 1 4.95 -4.62 14.73
CA MET A 1 5.66 -4.14 13.56
C MET A 1 7.05 -3.69 14.00
N LEU A 2 8.11 -4.03 13.24
CA LEU A 2 9.47 -3.59 13.52
C LEU A 2 9.66 -2.15 12.99
N GLU A 3 10.56 -1.36 13.59
CA GLU A 3 10.88 -0.01 13.08
C GLU A 3 11.44 -0.05 11.65
N THR A 4 12.17 -1.10 11.31
CA THR A 4 12.69 -1.34 9.96
C THR A 4 11.60 -1.55 8.90
N ASP A 5 10.39 -1.97 9.29
CA ASP A 5 9.29 -2.25 8.35
C ASP A 5 8.76 -0.98 7.65
N LYS A 6 9.12 0.20 8.14
CA LYS A 6 8.73 1.52 7.60
C LYS A 6 9.82 2.20 6.76
N ALA A 7 11.00 1.61 6.64
CA ALA A 7 12.16 2.25 6.02
C ALA A 7 12.17 2.04 4.49
N PHE A 8 11.47 2.88 3.76
CA PHE A 8 11.45 2.90 2.29
C PHE A 8 12.46 3.94 1.77
N THR A 9 13.75 3.59 1.79
CA THR A 9 14.86 4.50 1.44
C THR A 9 15.78 3.93 0.35
N GLY A 10 16.75 4.71 -0.11
CA GLY A 10 17.71 4.31 -1.14
C GLY A 10 17.03 4.07 -2.50
N SER A 11 17.26 2.92 -3.12
CA SER A 11 16.66 2.54 -4.42
C SER A 11 15.26 1.91 -4.30
N ILE A 12 14.72 1.79 -3.08
CA ILE A 12 13.40 1.16 -2.88
C ILE A 12 12.29 1.94 -3.58
N PRO A 13 12.16 3.29 -3.50
CA PRO A 13 11.08 4.03 -4.17
C PRO A 13 11.03 3.79 -5.68
N GLU A 14 12.18 3.78 -6.36
CA GLU A 14 12.24 3.53 -7.80
C GLU A 14 11.86 2.10 -8.16
N ASN A 15 12.40 1.10 -7.45
CA ASN A 15 12.06 -0.31 -7.66
C ASN A 15 10.60 -0.59 -7.32
N TYR A 16 10.07 0.04 -6.28
CA TYR A 16 8.67 -0.05 -5.89
C TYR A 16 7.75 0.47 -7.00
N ASP A 17 7.99 1.69 -7.49
CA ASP A 17 7.17 2.27 -8.56
C ASP A 17 7.29 1.46 -9.87
N ARG A 18 8.51 1.05 -10.23
CA ARG A 18 8.79 0.35 -11.47
C ARG A 18 8.22 -1.07 -11.53
N TYR A 19 8.29 -1.81 -10.42
CA TYR A 19 7.96 -3.24 -10.41
C TYR A 19 6.71 -3.59 -9.61
N MET A 20 6.51 -2.97 -8.42
CA MET A 20 5.36 -3.28 -7.58
C MET A 20 4.09 -2.58 -8.06
N VAL A 21 4.19 -1.32 -8.47
CA VAL A 21 3.01 -0.53 -8.87
C VAL A 21 2.24 -1.22 -10.00
N PRO A 22 2.82 -1.55 -11.15
CA PRO A 22 2.08 -2.23 -12.23
C PRO A 22 1.70 -3.67 -11.87
N LEU A 23 2.47 -4.31 -10.99
CA LEU A 23 2.24 -5.70 -10.63
C LEU A 23 0.99 -5.88 -9.76
N ILE A 24 0.79 -5.02 -8.75
CA ILE A 24 -0.25 -5.23 -7.73
C ILE A 24 -1.07 -4.00 -7.35
N PHE A 25 -0.59 -2.76 -7.56
CA PHE A 25 -1.23 -1.56 -7.00
C PHE A 25 -2.18 -0.85 -7.95
N GLU A 26 -1.91 -0.81 -9.24
CA GLU A 26 -2.68 -0.03 -10.23
C GLU A 26 -4.19 -0.34 -10.23
N PRO A 27 -4.65 -1.61 -10.23
CA PRO A 27 -6.08 -1.88 -10.27
C PRO A 27 -6.82 -1.39 -9.04
N PHE A 28 -6.18 -1.48 -7.87
CA PHE A 28 -6.75 -0.96 -6.62
C PHE A 28 -6.68 0.56 -6.53
N ALA A 29 -5.62 1.20 -7.06
CA ALA A 29 -5.53 2.66 -7.15
C ALA A 29 -6.63 3.24 -8.05
N ALA A 30 -6.89 2.60 -9.18
CA ALA A 30 -7.95 2.99 -10.09
C ALA A 30 -9.34 2.89 -9.43
N ASP A 31 -9.58 1.81 -8.66
CA ASP A 31 -10.83 1.62 -7.93
C ASP A 31 -10.99 2.65 -6.80
N LEU A 32 -9.96 2.83 -5.97
CA LEU A 32 -9.99 3.80 -4.87
C LEU A 32 -10.21 5.23 -5.39
N ALA A 33 -9.50 5.61 -6.46
CA ALA A 33 -9.65 6.91 -7.12
C ALA A 33 -11.07 7.11 -7.68
N ARG A 34 -11.67 6.08 -8.30
CA ARG A 34 -13.05 6.13 -8.80
C ARG A 34 -14.04 6.33 -7.65
N ARG A 35 -13.89 5.59 -6.55
CA ARG A 35 -14.76 5.71 -5.36
C ARG A 35 -14.63 7.11 -4.73
N ALA A 36 -13.42 7.60 -4.52
CA ALA A 36 -13.17 8.93 -3.96
C ALA A 36 -13.76 10.03 -4.87
N ALA A 37 -13.52 9.96 -6.18
CA ALA A 37 -14.05 10.95 -7.11
C ALA A 37 -15.58 10.94 -7.21
N SER A 38 -16.25 9.78 -7.04
CA SER A 38 -17.71 9.69 -7.08
C SER A 38 -18.41 10.46 -5.95
N LEU A 39 -17.67 10.78 -4.89
CA LEU A 39 -18.15 11.63 -3.78
C LEU A 39 -18.08 13.12 -4.10
N SER A 40 -17.52 13.51 -5.26
CA SER A 40 -17.34 14.91 -5.68
C SER A 40 -16.70 15.82 -4.61
N PRO A 41 -15.56 15.40 -4.00
CA PRO A 41 -14.97 16.14 -2.88
C PRO A 41 -14.36 17.47 -3.33
N GLY A 42 -14.53 18.52 -2.52
CA GLY A 42 -13.84 19.80 -2.68
C GLY A 42 -12.45 19.84 -2.02
N ALA A 43 -12.22 18.98 -1.02
CA ALA A 43 -10.95 18.87 -0.32
C ALA A 43 -10.60 17.40 -0.02
N VAL A 44 -9.45 16.95 -0.50
CA VAL A 44 -8.97 15.56 -0.37
C VAL A 44 -7.64 15.53 0.36
N LEU A 45 -7.47 14.58 1.27
CA LEU A 45 -6.20 14.21 1.86
C LEU A 45 -5.86 12.76 1.49
N GLU A 46 -4.70 12.53 0.90
CA GLU A 46 -4.09 11.22 0.76
C GLU A 46 -3.01 11.03 1.83
N ILE A 47 -3.15 10.00 2.65
CA ILE A 47 -2.15 9.61 3.65
C ILE A 47 -1.42 8.34 3.23
N ALA A 48 -0.14 8.23 3.57
CA ALA A 48 0.73 7.14 3.15
C ALA A 48 0.73 6.95 1.61
N ALA A 49 0.92 8.03 0.87
CA ALA A 49 0.80 8.07 -0.59
C ALA A 49 1.86 7.25 -1.34
N GLY A 50 2.97 6.92 -0.66
CA GLY A 50 4.08 6.17 -1.24
C GLY A 50 4.63 6.89 -2.48
N THR A 51 4.70 6.18 -3.61
CA THR A 51 5.16 6.74 -4.89
C THR A 51 4.07 7.44 -5.70
N GLY A 52 2.88 7.70 -5.10
CA GLY A 52 1.82 8.53 -5.68
C GLY A 52 0.96 7.83 -6.74
N VAL A 53 0.77 6.52 -6.66
CA VAL A 53 -0.07 5.79 -7.62
C VAL A 53 -1.55 6.22 -7.55
N VAL A 54 -2.08 6.44 -6.34
CA VAL A 54 -3.45 6.96 -6.16
C VAL A 54 -3.50 8.43 -6.57
N THR A 55 -2.50 9.22 -6.23
CA THR A 55 -2.40 10.63 -6.64
C THR A 55 -2.56 10.76 -8.16
N ARG A 56 -1.76 9.98 -8.93
CA ARG A 56 -1.83 9.97 -10.40
C ARG A 56 -3.18 9.51 -10.94
N ALA A 57 -3.84 8.57 -10.26
CA ALA A 57 -5.15 8.05 -10.67
C ALA A 57 -6.32 8.97 -10.30
N LEU A 58 -6.22 9.70 -9.18
CA LEU A 58 -7.30 10.51 -8.62
C LEU A 58 -7.27 11.97 -9.12
N ALA A 59 -6.10 12.60 -9.22
CA ALA A 59 -5.98 14.00 -9.60
C ALA A 59 -6.74 14.36 -10.91
N PRO A 60 -6.69 13.55 -11.99
CA PRO A 60 -7.43 13.84 -13.21
C PRO A 60 -8.96 13.74 -13.07
N LYS A 61 -9.45 13.15 -11.99
CA LYS A 61 -10.88 12.90 -11.73
C LYS A 61 -11.52 13.95 -10.81
N LEU A 62 -10.69 14.73 -10.12
CA LEU A 62 -11.17 15.79 -9.22
C LEU A 62 -11.60 17.04 -10.00
N SER A 63 -12.55 17.78 -9.42
CA SER A 63 -12.92 19.11 -9.93
C SER A 63 -11.70 20.04 -10.00
N HIS A 64 -11.73 21.00 -10.93
CA HIS A 64 -10.67 22.00 -11.07
C HIS A 64 -10.51 22.90 -9.82
N ASP A 65 -11.57 23.03 -9.03
CA ASP A 65 -11.58 23.81 -7.78
C ASP A 65 -11.20 22.99 -6.54
N ALA A 66 -11.02 21.67 -6.69
CA ALA A 66 -10.71 20.82 -5.55
C ALA A 66 -9.28 21.09 -5.04
N SER A 67 -9.08 21.03 -3.73
CA SER A 67 -7.75 20.96 -3.12
C SER A 67 -7.36 19.51 -2.86
N TYR A 68 -6.10 19.17 -3.10
CA TYR A 68 -5.58 17.82 -2.88
C TYR A 68 -4.26 17.85 -2.12
N VAL A 69 -4.30 17.45 -0.87
CA VAL A 69 -3.10 17.29 -0.04
C VAL A 69 -2.63 15.84 -0.14
N VAL A 70 -1.37 15.65 -0.49
CA VAL A 70 -0.73 14.33 -0.61
C VAL A 70 0.35 14.23 0.45
N SER A 71 0.27 13.21 1.31
CA SER A 71 1.19 13.06 2.43
C SER A 71 1.75 11.65 2.57
N ASP A 72 2.98 11.57 3.06
CA ASP A 72 3.65 10.33 3.44
C ASP A 72 4.59 10.59 4.63
N LEU A 73 4.87 9.55 5.39
CA LEU A 73 5.85 9.59 6.48
C LEU A 73 7.28 9.75 5.94
N ASN A 74 7.56 9.10 4.81
CA ASN A 74 8.88 9.02 4.19
C ASN A 74 9.05 10.12 3.14
N GLN A 75 9.83 11.15 3.44
CA GLN A 75 10.11 12.24 2.49
C GLN A 75 10.65 11.75 1.13
N PRO A 76 11.58 10.76 1.06
CA PRO A 76 12.04 10.24 -0.24
C PRO A 76 10.95 9.63 -1.12
N MET A 77 9.92 9.00 -0.52
CA MET A 77 8.76 8.49 -1.27
C MET A 77 7.94 9.65 -1.84
N LEU A 78 7.72 10.69 -1.03
CA LEU A 78 6.97 11.87 -1.42
C LEU A 78 7.66 12.68 -2.52
N ASP A 79 8.98 12.86 -2.42
CA ASP A 79 9.80 13.53 -3.44
C ASP A 79 9.75 12.77 -4.77
N TYR A 80 9.83 11.43 -4.71
CA TYR A 80 9.69 10.59 -5.88
C TYR A 80 8.27 10.72 -6.49
N ALA A 81 7.23 10.65 -5.68
CA ALA A 81 5.85 10.82 -6.13
C ALA A 81 5.64 12.17 -6.83
N ALA A 82 6.13 13.26 -6.24
CA ALA A 82 6.07 14.60 -6.82
C ALA A 82 6.80 14.69 -8.17
N SER A 83 7.95 14.03 -8.31
CA SER A 83 8.72 14.01 -9.56
C SER A 83 8.00 13.26 -10.69
N ARG A 84 7.10 12.34 -10.37
CA ARG A 84 6.33 11.52 -11.32
C ARG A 84 4.95 12.08 -11.64
N GLN A 85 4.48 13.05 -10.88
CA GLN A 85 3.18 13.72 -11.07
C GLN A 85 3.30 14.82 -12.12
N ALA A 86 2.37 14.85 -13.07
CA ALA A 86 2.23 16.01 -13.94
C ALA A 86 1.93 17.29 -13.12
N PRO A 87 2.44 18.45 -13.53
CA PRO A 87 2.19 19.69 -12.80
C PRO A 87 0.69 19.92 -12.58
N ASP A 88 0.30 20.12 -11.33
CA ASP A 88 -1.08 20.34 -10.93
C ASP A 88 -1.11 21.29 -9.71
N SER A 89 -1.59 22.50 -9.91
CA SER A 89 -1.63 23.55 -8.85
C SER A 89 -2.58 23.21 -7.69
N ARG A 90 -3.44 22.22 -7.83
CA ARG A 90 -4.35 21.75 -6.78
C ARG A 90 -3.65 20.89 -5.75
N ILE A 91 -2.47 20.31 -6.12
CA ILE A 91 -1.76 19.34 -5.29
C ILE A 91 -0.77 20.06 -4.37
N THR A 92 -0.86 19.76 -3.08
CA THR A 92 0.11 20.16 -2.05
C THR A 92 0.77 18.92 -1.47
N TRP A 93 2.10 18.83 -1.55
CA TRP A 93 2.90 17.73 -0.99
C TRP A 93 3.34 18.06 0.43
N ARG A 94 3.09 17.17 1.38
CA ARG A 94 3.44 17.43 2.78
C ARG A 94 3.85 16.17 3.52
N GLN A 95 5.06 16.14 4.06
CA GLN A 95 5.46 15.07 4.96
C GLN A 95 4.59 15.10 6.24
N ALA A 96 4.01 13.95 6.59
CA ALA A 96 3.16 13.82 7.76
C ALA A 96 3.15 12.39 8.30
N ASP A 97 3.07 12.28 9.63
CA ASP A 97 2.73 11.03 10.30
C ASP A 97 1.20 10.89 10.38
N ALA A 98 0.66 9.78 9.88
CA ALA A 98 -0.77 9.52 9.94
C ALA A 98 -1.33 9.47 11.38
N MET A 99 -0.47 9.25 12.39
CA MET A 99 -0.85 9.24 13.79
C MET A 99 -0.86 10.65 14.45
N ALA A 100 -0.37 11.68 13.72
CA ALA A 100 -0.32 13.07 14.19
C ALA A 100 -0.37 14.02 12.97
N LEU A 101 -1.54 14.09 12.33
CA LEU A 101 -1.73 14.85 11.10
C LEU A 101 -1.67 16.36 11.36
N PRO A 102 -0.77 17.11 10.66
CA PRO A 102 -0.58 18.54 10.89
C PRO A 102 -1.63 19.38 10.14
N PHE A 103 -2.90 19.02 10.27
CA PHE A 103 -4.04 19.67 9.63
C PHE A 103 -5.11 20.01 10.65
N GLU A 104 -5.91 21.03 10.35
CA GLU A 104 -7.03 21.46 11.17
C GLU A 104 -8.14 20.40 11.21
N ASP A 105 -8.97 20.47 12.25
CA ASP A 105 -10.17 19.65 12.37
C ASP A 105 -11.14 19.96 11.23
N ALA A 106 -11.86 18.97 10.76
CA ALA A 106 -12.92 19.11 9.74
C ALA A 106 -12.47 19.86 8.47
N ALA A 107 -11.23 19.61 8.00
CA ALA A 107 -10.65 20.26 6.82
C ALA A 107 -11.00 19.55 5.50
N PHE A 108 -11.21 18.23 5.52
CA PHE A 108 -11.32 17.40 4.31
C PHE A 108 -12.68 16.74 4.15
N ASP A 109 -13.13 16.61 2.90
CA ASP A 109 -14.34 15.85 2.55
C ASP A 109 -14.03 14.35 2.44
N VAL A 110 -12.82 14.03 1.96
CA VAL A 110 -12.32 12.66 1.77
C VAL A 110 -10.90 12.55 2.29
N VAL A 111 -10.65 11.50 3.08
CA VAL A 111 -9.30 11.00 3.37
C VAL A 111 -9.16 9.65 2.67
N CYS A 112 -8.06 9.41 1.94
CA CYS A 112 -7.78 8.14 1.31
C CYS A 112 -6.40 7.60 1.71
N CYS A 113 -6.28 6.25 1.75
CA CYS A 113 -5.04 5.57 2.14
C CYS A 113 -4.94 4.23 1.41
N GLN A 114 -4.06 4.11 0.42
CA GLN A 114 -3.87 2.85 -0.27
C GLN A 114 -2.72 2.04 0.35
N PHE A 115 -3.05 0.87 0.90
CA PHE A 115 -2.09 -0.08 1.45
C PHE A 115 -1.09 0.53 2.45
N GLY A 116 -1.53 1.57 3.19
CA GLY A 116 -0.77 2.22 4.24
C GLY A 116 -1.16 1.75 5.64
N ALA A 117 -2.44 1.48 5.88
CA ALA A 117 -2.99 1.23 7.20
C ALA A 117 -2.36 0.05 7.96
N MET A 118 -1.88 -0.99 7.23
CA MET A 118 -1.18 -2.13 7.82
C MET A 118 0.20 -1.75 8.41
N PHE A 119 0.75 -0.62 8.01
CA PHE A 119 2.03 -0.10 8.50
C PHE A 119 1.89 0.86 9.69
N PHE A 120 0.68 1.17 10.14
CA PHE A 120 0.49 2.06 11.28
C PHE A 120 0.79 1.33 12.59
N PRO A 121 1.77 1.78 13.40
CA PRO A 121 2.08 1.17 14.68
C PRO A 121 0.91 1.23 15.66
N ASN A 122 0.13 2.31 15.60
CA ASN A 122 -1.08 2.54 16.36
C ASN A 122 -2.22 2.96 15.42
N ARG A 123 -2.91 1.96 14.86
CA ARG A 123 -4.03 2.18 13.93
C ARG A 123 -5.16 3.00 14.55
N SER A 124 -5.46 2.76 15.82
CA SER A 124 -6.48 3.52 16.55
C SER A 124 -6.16 5.02 16.62
N ALA A 125 -4.87 5.39 16.80
CA ALA A 125 -4.45 6.78 16.74
C ALA A 125 -4.59 7.36 15.33
N ALA A 126 -4.10 6.64 14.31
CA ALA A 126 -4.19 7.08 12.91
C ALA A 126 -5.65 7.24 12.45
N TYR A 127 -6.54 6.32 12.84
CA TYR A 127 -7.95 6.40 12.48
C TYR A 127 -8.67 7.55 13.19
N ARG A 128 -8.33 7.85 14.46
CA ARG A 128 -8.84 9.05 15.15
C ARG A 128 -8.36 10.33 14.48
N GLU A 129 -7.11 10.40 14.03
CA GLU A 129 -6.60 11.55 13.27
C GLU A 129 -7.30 11.69 11.91
N ALA A 130 -7.46 10.59 11.16
CA ALA A 130 -8.23 10.61 9.92
C ALA A 130 -9.65 11.11 10.14
N LYS A 131 -10.31 10.67 11.23
CA LYS A 131 -11.65 11.16 11.59
C LYS A 131 -11.64 12.64 12.00
N ARG A 132 -10.67 13.07 12.81
CA ARG A 132 -10.55 14.46 13.26
C ARG A 132 -10.46 15.45 12.10
N VAL A 133 -9.64 15.13 11.10
CA VAL A 133 -9.44 16.01 9.95
C VAL A 133 -10.58 15.93 8.91
N LEU A 134 -11.43 14.91 8.98
CA LEU A 134 -12.62 14.81 8.14
C LEU A 134 -13.74 15.75 8.64
N LYS A 135 -14.42 16.37 7.69
CA LYS A 135 -15.66 17.10 7.96
C LYS A 135 -16.75 16.13 8.45
N PRO A 136 -17.74 16.61 9.22
CA PRO A 136 -18.93 15.80 9.50
C PRO A 136 -19.56 15.29 8.19
N GLY A 137 -19.76 13.97 8.10
CA GLY A 137 -20.24 13.31 6.89
C GLY A 137 -19.17 13.10 5.82
N GLY A 138 -17.92 13.40 6.11
CA GLY A 138 -16.77 13.05 5.27
C GLY A 138 -16.46 11.56 5.27
N HIS A 139 -15.68 11.10 4.31
CA HIS A 139 -15.43 9.68 4.08
C HIS A 139 -13.96 9.33 4.22
N PHE A 140 -13.68 8.26 4.94
CA PHE A 140 -12.38 7.61 4.95
C PHE A 140 -12.41 6.38 4.04
N LEU A 141 -11.59 6.38 2.98
CA LEU A 141 -11.47 5.29 2.02
C LEU A 141 -10.07 4.71 2.10
N PHE A 142 -9.97 3.42 2.32
CA PHE A 142 -8.65 2.77 2.26
C PHE A 142 -8.77 1.33 1.79
N ASN A 143 -7.62 0.74 1.43
CA ASN A 143 -7.52 -0.68 1.21
C ASN A 143 -6.33 -1.28 1.95
N VAL A 144 -6.48 -2.54 2.29
CA VAL A 144 -5.47 -3.39 2.92
C VAL A 144 -5.46 -4.74 2.22
N TRP A 145 -4.32 -5.39 2.18
CA TRP A 145 -4.23 -6.74 1.62
C TRP A 145 -5.03 -7.73 2.47
N ASP A 146 -5.65 -8.69 1.81
CA ASP A 146 -6.13 -9.90 2.45
C ASP A 146 -4.96 -10.79 2.87
N ARG A 147 -5.23 -11.87 3.58
CA ARG A 147 -4.22 -12.85 4.01
C ARG A 147 -3.31 -13.26 2.86
N ILE A 148 -2.09 -13.61 3.18
CA ILE A 148 -1.04 -13.82 2.18
C ILE A 148 -1.38 -14.95 1.19
N GLU A 149 -2.12 -15.97 1.62
CA GLU A 149 -2.54 -17.11 0.80
C GLU A 149 -3.47 -16.71 -0.36
N GLU A 150 -4.16 -15.56 -0.23
CA GLU A 150 -4.98 -14.96 -1.28
C GLU A 150 -4.19 -14.06 -2.24
N ASN A 151 -2.88 -13.88 -1.98
CA ASN A 151 -1.94 -13.05 -2.72
C ASN A 151 -0.77 -13.91 -3.21
N VAL A 152 -1.06 -14.69 -4.26
CA VAL A 152 -0.32 -15.90 -4.63
C VAL A 152 1.17 -15.68 -4.86
N PHE A 153 1.60 -14.64 -5.59
CA PHE A 153 3.04 -14.38 -5.78
C PHE A 153 3.75 -14.00 -4.48
N ALA A 154 3.07 -13.28 -3.57
CA ALA A 154 3.64 -12.94 -2.27
C ALA A 154 3.82 -14.19 -1.39
N ASP A 155 2.85 -15.11 -1.44
CA ASP A 155 2.91 -16.40 -0.75
C ASP A 155 4.01 -17.30 -1.34
N ASP A 156 4.10 -17.40 -2.67
CA ASP A 156 5.14 -18.18 -3.35
C ASP A 156 6.55 -17.71 -2.97
N VAL A 157 6.79 -16.39 -2.98
CA VAL A 157 8.07 -15.79 -2.58
C VAL A 157 8.35 -16.07 -1.11
N THR A 158 7.37 -15.88 -0.23
CA THR A 158 7.54 -16.12 1.22
C THR A 158 7.88 -17.61 1.50
N ASN A 159 7.18 -18.52 0.86
CA ASN A 159 7.42 -19.96 1.02
C ASN A 159 8.75 -20.41 0.39
N ALA A 160 9.15 -19.82 -0.73
CA ALA A 160 10.48 -20.08 -1.32
C ALA A 160 11.59 -19.63 -0.37
N LEU A 161 11.51 -18.42 0.14
CA LEU A 161 12.52 -17.91 1.08
C LEU A 161 12.54 -18.67 2.41
N ALA A 162 11.40 -19.16 2.88
CA ALA A 162 11.37 -20.04 4.06
C ALA A 162 12.13 -21.35 3.86
N ARG A 163 12.12 -21.91 2.65
CA ARG A 163 12.95 -23.08 2.31
C ARG A 163 14.44 -22.76 2.19
N MET A 164 14.76 -21.55 1.70
CA MET A 164 16.15 -21.09 1.56
C MET A 164 16.80 -20.73 2.90
N PHE A 165 16.01 -20.23 3.86
CA PHE A 165 16.43 -19.81 5.20
C PHE A 165 15.64 -20.56 6.28
N PRO A 166 15.83 -21.90 6.43
CA PRO A 166 14.96 -22.72 7.27
C PRO A 166 15.03 -22.40 8.77
N ASP A 167 16.19 -21.94 9.26
CA ASP A 167 16.40 -21.63 10.67
C ASP A 167 15.86 -20.25 11.07
N ASP A 168 15.84 -19.30 10.12
CA ASP A 168 15.34 -17.93 10.32
C ASP A 168 14.72 -17.39 9.03
N PRO A 169 13.50 -17.79 8.66
CA PRO A 169 12.87 -17.36 7.43
C PRO A 169 12.47 -15.87 7.44
N PRO A 170 12.71 -15.13 6.34
CA PRO A 170 12.17 -13.79 6.18
C PRO A 170 10.62 -13.80 6.18
N ARG A 171 10.00 -12.99 7.02
CA ARG A 171 8.54 -13.02 7.22
C ARG A 171 7.86 -11.66 6.99
N PHE A 172 8.59 -10.67 6.47
CA PHE A 172 8.07 -9.32 6.27
C PHE A 172 6.70 -9.31 5.58
N LEU A 173 6.56 -9.99 4.44
CA LEU A 173 5.32 -9.96 3.65
C LEU A 173 4.13 -10.48 4.47
N ALA A 174 4.25 -11.66 5.07
CA ALA A 174 3.17 -12.25 5.87
C ALA A 174 2.91 -11.47 7.17
N ARG A 175 3.96 -10.92 7.81
CA ARG A 175 3.85 -10.24 9.10
C ARG A 175 3.23 -8.85 8.98
N THR A 176 3.62 -8.06 7.98
CA THR A 176 3.29 -6.64 7.91
C THR A 176 2.29 -6.34 6.80
N PRO A 177 2.57 -6.44 5.50
CA PRO A 177 1.58 -6.18 4.45
C PRO A 177 0.31 -7.02 4.59
N HIS A 178 0.45 -8.32 4.86
CA HIS A 178 -0.67 -9.25 4.96
C HIS A 178 -1.09 -9.57 6.41
N GLY A 179 -0.56 -8.85 7.39
CA GLY A 179 -0.84 -9.08 8.82
C GLY A 179 -2.11 -8.39 9.34
N TYR A 180 -2.75 -7.50 8.55
CA TYR A 180 -3.96 -6.77 8.94
C TYR A 180 -5.09 -7.04 7.94
N HIS A 181 -5.56 -8.27 7.91
CA HIS A 181 -6.57 -8.76 6.95
C HIS A 181 -7.90 -9.16 7.60
N ASP A 182 -7.98 -9.25 8.92
CA ASP A 182 -9.23 -9.62 9.61
C ASP A 182 -10.25 -8.49 9.52
N THR A 183 -11.30 -8.69 8.72
CA THR A 183 -12.35 -7.69 8.48
C THR A 183 -13.14 -7.35 9.74
N ALA A 184 -13.26 -8.27 10.71
CA ALA A 184 -13.91 -7.98 11.98
C ALA A 184 -13.03 -7.07 12.86
N LEU A 185 -11.71 -7.28 12.84
CA LEU A 185 -10.75 -6.40 13.51
C LEU A 185 -10.73 -5.00 12.86
N ILE A 186 -10.69 -4.93 11.51
CA ILE A 186 -10.72 -3.66 10.78
C ILE A 186 -11.97 -2.85 11.13
N ARG A 187 -13.14 -3.49 11.13
CA ARG A 187 -14.39 -2.85 11.51
C ARG A 187 -14.35 -2.31 12.93
N ARG A 188 -13.93 -3.12 13.88
CA ARG A 188 -13.81 -2.74 15.29
C ARG A 188 -12.86 -1.57 15.49
N ASP A 189 -11.66 -1.60 14.87
CA ASP A 189 -10.68 -0.52 14.98
C ASP A 189 -11.25 0.82 14.46
N LEU A 190 -12.09 0.80 13.42
CA LEU A 190 -12.77 1.98 12.88
C LEU A 190 -13.90 2.46 13.81
N GLU A 191 -14.74 1.55 14.29
CA GLU A 191 -15.84 1.86 15.22
C GLU A 191 -15.28 2.44 16.53
N ASP A 192 -14.20 1.88 17.07
CA ASP A 192 -13.49 2.38 18.25
C ASP A 192 -12.85 3.77 18.02
N ALA A 193 -12.50 4.10 16.78
CA ALA A 193 -12.08 5.44 16.39
C ALA A 193 -13.25 6.41 16.15
N GLY A 194 -14.49 5.91 16.22
CA GLY A 194 -15.72 6.69 16.13
C GLY A 194 -16.29 6.81 14.71
N PHE A 195 -15.81 6.05 13.75
CA PHE A 195 -16.45 5.97 12.43
C PHE A 195 -17.77 5.20 12.49
N SER A 196 -18.68 5.56 11.60
CA SER A 196 -19.97 4.89 11.42
C SER A 196 -20.08 4.33 10.00
N HIS A 197 -21.12 3.54 9.74
CA HIS A 197 -21.40 3.00 8.40
C HIS A 197 -20.18 2.40 7.69
N VAL A 198 -19.46 1.54 8.39
CA VAL A 198 -18.26 0.88 7.85
C VAL A 198 -18.67 -0.20 6.85
N VAL A 199 -18.33 0.00 5.59
CA VAL A 199 -18.51 -0.97 4.49
C VAL A 199 -17.14 -1.56 4.15
N ILE A 200 -17.04 -2.89 4.13
CA ILE A 200 -15.82 -3.62 3.75
C ILE A 200 -16.20 -4.56 2.61
N GLU A 201 -15.54 -4.37 1.48
CA GLU A 201 -15.71 -5.17 0.26
C GLU A 201 -14.41 -5.91 -0.04
N THR A 202 -14.47 -7.23 -0.15
CA THR A 202 -13.32 -8.03 -0.59
C THR A 202 -13.28 -8.04 -2.11
N ARG A 203 -12.14 -7.61 -2.68
CA ARG A 203 -11.94 -7.50 -4.11
C ARG A 203 -10.74 -8.31 -4.55
N ALA A 204 -10.97 -9.23 -5.49
CA ALA A 204 -9.92 -10.01 -6.15
C ALA A 204 -9.57 -9.37 -7.49
N GLU A 205 -8.29 -9.32 -7.79
CA GLU A 205 -7.73 -8.88 -9.06
C GLU A 205 -6.67 -9.88 -9.53
N GLN A 206 -6.11 -9.65 -10.70
CA GLN A 206 -5.09 -10.51 -11.28
C GLN A 206 -3.78 -9.73 -11.46
N SER A 207 -2.75 -10.15 -10.76
CA SER A 207 -1.38 -9.74 -11.00
C SER A 207 -0.84 -10.45 -12.25
N ARG A 208 -0.18 -9.71 -13.15
CA ARG A 208 0.40 -10.25 -14.40
C ARG A 208 1.83 -9.80 -14.55
N ALA A 209 2.68 -10.69 -15.03
CA ALA A 209 4.08 -10.38 -15.32
C ALA A 209 4.57 -11.10 -16.56
N SER A 210 5.48 -10.48 -17.30
CA SER A 210 6.06 -11.06 -18.52
C SER A 210 6.99 -12.25 -18.27
N SER A 211 7.39 -12.48 -17.03
CA SER A 211 8.21 -13.62 -16.62
C SER A 211 8.11 -13.85 -15.10
N PRO A 212 8.41 -15.05 -14.61
CA PRO A 212 8.48 -15.38 -13.17
C PRO A 212 9.49 -14.53 -12.40
N ARG A 213 10.55 -14.06 -13.07
CA ARG A 213 11.58 -13.21 -12.45
C ARG A 213 11.04 -11.85 -12.02
N LEU A 214 10.08 -11.30 -12.75
CA LEU A 214 9.57 -9.96 -12.45
C LEU A 214 8.92 -9.87 -11.06
N PRO A 215 7.93 -10.72 -10.67
CA PRO A 215 7.40 -10.70 -9.32
C PRO A 215 8.46 -11.04 -8.26
N ALA A 216 9.40 -11.94 -8.52
CA ALA A 216 10.50 -12.20 -7.59
C ALA A 216 11.36 -10.95 -7.34
N VAL A 217 11.74 -10.22 -8.38
CA VAL A 217 12.46 -8.93 -8.26
C VAL A 217 11.62 -7.90 -7.52
N ALA A 218 10.34 -7.77 -7.88
CA ALA A 218 9.41 -6.82 -7.24
C ALA A 218 9.37 -7.02 -5.73
N TYR A 219 9.14 -8.25 -5.26
CA TYR A 219 9.04 -8.52 -3.82
C TYR A 219 10.40 -8.50 -3.12
N CYS A 220 11.43 -9.18 -3.66
CA CYS A 220 12.73 -9.29 -2.99
C CYS A 220 13.53 -7.98 -2.98
N LYS A 221 13.40 -7.12 -4.00
CA LYS A 221 14.21 -5.90 -4.14
C LYS A 221 13.42 -4.61 -4.03
N GLY A 222 12.11 -4.65 -4.29
CA GLY A 222 11.22 -3.49 -4.25
C GLY A 222 10.52 -3.29 -2.92
N THR A 223 10.78 -4.11 -1.92
CA THR A 223 10.15 -4.01 -0.59
C THR A 223 11.18 -4.12 0.52
N VAL A 224 10.75 -3.90 1.76
CA VAL A 224 11.58 -4.10 2.97
C VAL A 224 12.06 -5.54 3.14
N LEU A 225 11.45 -6.51 2.43
CA LEU A 225 11.94 -7.90 2.39
C LEU A 225 13.42 -7.98 1.99
N ARG A 226 13.89 -7.05 1.15
CA ARG A 226 15.31 -6.89 0.83
C ARG A 226 16.18 -6.81 2.08
N SER A 227 15.83 -5.92 2.99
CA SER A 227 16.60 -5.70 4.23
C SER A 227 16.59 -6.94 5.13
N GLU A 228 15.50 -7.70 5.15
CA GLU A 228 15.45 -8.96 5.89
C GLU A 228 16.34 -10.06 5.26
N ILE A 229 16.42 -10.14 3.93
CA ILE A 229 17.31 -11.06 3.23
C ILE A 229 18.77 -10.66 3.49
N GLU A 230 19.10 -9.39 3.30
CA GLU A 230 20.47 -8.87 3.48
C GLU A 230 20.96 -8.98 4.95
N ALA A 231 20.06 -8.86 5.92
CA ALA A 231 20.39 -9.04 7.34
C ALA A 231 20.77 -10.48 7.69
N ARG A 232 20.29 -11.47 6.95
CA ARG A 232 20.65 -12.88 7.12
C ARG A 232 21.96 -13.21 6.40
N ASP A 233 22.10 -12.69 5.18
CA ASP A 233 23.33 -12.80 4.39
C ASP A 233 23.34 -11.72 3.30
N ALA A 234 24.21 -10.72 3.47
CA ALA A 234 24.30 -9.57 2.57
C ALA A 234 24.62 -9.94 1.11
N GLY A 235 25.26 -11.09 0.88
CA GLY A 235 25.59 -11.61 -0.46
C GLY A 235 24.48 -12.39 -1.15
N LYS A 236 23.39 -12.72 -0.46
CA LYS A 236 22.37 -13.66 -0.98
C LYS A 236 21.17 -13.01 -1.67
N LEU A 237 21.07 -11.71 -1.79
CA LEU A 237 19.88 -11.07 -2.37
C LEU A 237 19.58 -11.55 -3.80
N GLU A 238 20.60 -11.68 -4.67
CA GLU A 238 20.42 -12.21 -6.02
C GLU A 238 20.02 -13.69 -6.00
N ALA A 239 20.73 -14.51 -5.25
CA ALA A 239 20.41 -15.93 -5.14
C ALA A 239 19.00 -16.18 -4.57
N ALA A 240 18.56 -15.38 -3.60
CA ALA A 240 17.22 -15.44 -3.03
C ALA A 240 16.16 -15.03 -4.07
N THR A 241 16.45 -13.98 -4.86
CA THR A 241 15.58 -13.55 -5.97
C THR A 241 15.46 -14.64 -7.04
N ASP A 242 16.57 -15.28 -7.42
CA ASP A 242 16.59 -16.37 -8.40
C ASP A 242 15.84 -17.60 -7.88
N TYR A 243 16.01 -17.93 -6.60
CA TYR A 243 15.32 -19.04 -5.97
C TYR A 243 13.80 -18.81 -5.92
N ALA A 244 13.36 -17.60 -5.58
CA ALA A 244 11.95 -17.20 -5.63
C ALA A 244 11.40 -17.25 -7.06
N ALA A 245 12.16 -16.77 -8.05
CA ALA A 245 11.76 -16.82 -9.45
C ALA A 245 11.60 -18.27 -9.95
N ALA A 246 12.49 -19.18 -9.55
CA ALA A 246 12.39 -20.59 -9.89
C ALA A 246 11.13 -21.23 -9.28
N ALA A 247 10.80 -20.91 -8.03
CA ALA A 247 9.58 -21.40 -7.36
C ALA A 247 8.30 -20.89 -8.05
N ILE A 248 8.28 -19.62 -8.48
CA ILE A 248 7.17 -19.07 -9.27
C ILE A 248 7.07 -19.78 -10.63
N ALA A 249 8.21 -20.01 -11.31
CA ALA A 249 8.25 -20.71 -12.59
C ALA A 249 7.75 -22.16 -12.49
N GLU A 250 8.10 -22.87 -11.42
CA GLU A 250 7.62 -24.23 -11.17
C GLU A 250 6.10 -24.30 -11.07
N ARG A 251 5.47 -23.29 -10.43
CA ARG A 251 4.03 -23.27 -10.20
C ARG A 251 3.23 -22.69 -11.36
N HIS A 252 3.75 -21.66 -12.03
CA HIS A 252 3.01 -20.84 -13.00
C HIS A 252 3.55 -20.92 -14.43
N GLY A 253 4.65 -21.63 -14.67
CA GLY A 253 5.31 -21.71 -15.96
C GLY A 253 6.45 -20.70 -16.13
N SER A 254 7.26 -20.85 -17.18
CA SER A 254 8.48 -20.07 -17.41
C SER A 254 8.29 -18.83 -18.31
N GLY A 255 7.12 -18.66 -18.91
CA GLY A 255 6.76 -17.53 -19.78
C GLY A 255 6.07 -16.41 -19.03
N GLU A 256 5.03 -15.83 -19.63
CA GLU A 256 4.12 -14.92 -18.93
C GLU A 256 3.42 -15.66 -17.78
N VAL A 257 3.34 -14.99 -16.65
CA VAL A 257 2.69 -15.54 -15.44
C VAL A 257 1.59 -14.62 -14.97
N ALA A 258 0.53 -15.23 -14.41
CA ALA A 258 -0.56 -14.52 -13.80
C ALA A 258 -1.02 -15.24 -12.54
N ALA A 259 -1.35 -14.45 -11.51
CA ALA A 259 -1.78 -14.98 -10.24
C ALA A 259 -2.78 -14.05 -9.54
N LYS A 260 -3.61 -14.62 -8.70
CA LYS A 260 -4.58 -13.87 -7.90
C LYS A 260 -3.89 -12.95 -6.91
N ILE A 261 -4.44 -11.74 -6.76
CA ILE A 261 -4.23 -10.82 -5.65
C ILE A 261 -5.59 -10.42 -5.07
N GLN A 262 -5.67 -10.22 -3.78
CA GLN A 262 -6.93 -9.88 -3.10
C GLN A 262 -6.71 -8.87 -1.99
N ALA A 263 -7.63 -7.93 -1.89
CA ALA A 263 -7.60 -6.88 -0.89
C ALA A 263 -9.02 -6.59 -0.35
N HIS A 264 -9.08 -5.99 0.83
CA HIS A 264 -10.30 -5.40 1.37
C HIS A 264 -10.30 -3.90 1.07
N VAL A 265 -11.37 -3.44 0.43
CA VAL A 265 -11.64 -2.02 0.19
C VAL A 265 -12.63 -1.58 1.25
N VAL A 266 -12.25 -0.56 2.01
CA VAL A 266 -13.00 -0.07 3.16
C VAL A 266 -13.46 1.36 2.91
N VAL A 267 -14.73 1.62 3.22
CA VAL A 267 -15.34 2.95 3.21
C VAL A 267 -16.01 3.15 4.56
N ALA A 268 -15.64 4.22 5.26
CA ALA A 268 -16.19 4.55 6.57
C ALA A 268 -16.63 6.02 6.61
N LEU A 269 -17.74 6.31 7.28
CA LEU A 269 -18.32 7.66 7.42
C LEU A 269 -17.89 8.28 8.75
N ALA A 270 -17.39 9.54 8.70
CA ALA A 270 -16.94 10.31 9.87
C ALA A 270 -18.10 10.86 10.72
#